data_6123a541659886da9ea3e31febb2f204
#
_entry.id   6123a541659886da9ea3e31febb2f204
#
_cell.length_a   1.000
_cell.length_b   1.000
_cell.length_c   1.000
_cell.angle_alpha   90.00
_cell.angle_beta   90.00
_cell.angle_gamma   90.00
#
_symmetry.space_group_name_H-M   'P 1'
#
loop_
_entity.id
_entity.type
_entity.pdbx_description
1 polymer ?
#
loop_
_entity_poly.entity_id
_entity_poly.type
_entity_poly.pdbx_seq_one_letter_code
_entity_poly.pdbx_strand_id
1 'polypeptide(L)'
;MPITLALFDMAATTVDDTINGRPLVLQSFEDSLNAAHVTVPWDVLNAQRGKDKMEVFRTLLASHGGLQGDALEQTAQRLLEHFTAQLLRNVERLREMPGATAAFRFLKQRGVFIALGSGFPLEVTQAIAGHFGWTTSGLVDYVTCGEAAGAGRPQPHMLHRALQAAGLLPPESPVDQVLPDFAYDQVLKVGDTVQDVAEGCNVGALTIAVASGTQTAKTLEEAGPAAVLPSVAELPDWLVTHGYVAPQPAA
;
A
#
# COMPACT_ATOMS: atom_id res chain seq x y z
N MET A 1 4.65 12.26 19.93
CA MET A 1 3.52 13.18 19.61
C MET A 1 2.31 12.35 19.18
N PRO A 2 1.07 12.85 19.25
CA PRO A 2 -0.09 12.10 18.75
C PRO A 2 -0.01 11.93 17.23
N ILE A 3 -0.46 10.78 16.73
CA ILE A 3 -0.58 10.53 15.30
C ILE A 3 -1.62 11.46 14.69
N THR A 4 -1.27 12.14 13.61
CA THR A 4 -2.14 13.06 12.86
C THR A 4 -2.55 12.52 11.49
N LEU A 5 -1.72 11.67 10.87
CA LEU A 5 -1.97 11.02 9.60
C LEU A 5 -1.58 9.55 9.67
N ALA A 6 -2.40 8.68 9.08
CA ALA A 6 -2.10 7.27 8.87
C ALA A 6 -2.20 6.92 7.37
N LEU A 7 -1.10 6.42 6.79
CA LEU A 7 -1.06 5.89 5.43
C LEU A 7 -1.04 4.37 5.48
N PHE A 8 -2.10 3.74 4.97
CA PHE A 8 -2.22 2.28 4.89
C PHE A 8 -1.96 1.77 3.48
N ASP A 9 -1.26 0.66 3.37
CA ASP A 9 -1.32 -0.17 2.17
C ASP A 9 -2.68 -0.89 2.06
N MET A 10 -2.95 -1.48 0.90
CA MET A 10 -4.22 -2.16 0.62
C MET A 10 -4.09 -3.68 0.63
N ALA A 11 -3.45 -4.26 -0.39
CA ALA A 11 -3.43 -5.72 -0.58
C ALA A 11 -2.72 -6.42 0.57
N ALA A 12 -3.42 -7.35 1.21
CA ALA A 12 -2.98 -8.09 2.40
C ALA A 12 -2.73 -7.23 3.66
N THR A 13 -2.95 -5.92 3.61
CA THR A 13 -2.90 -5.02 4.78
C THR A 13 -4.32 -4.66 5.24
N THR A 14 -5.12 -4.05 4.36
CA THR A 14 -6.51 -3.65 4.61
C THR A 14 -7.51 -4.42 3.76
N VAL A 15 -7.03 -5.08 2.70
CA VAL A 15 -7.82 -5.86 1.74
C VAL A 15 -7.27 -7.28 1.64
N ASP A 16 -8.11 -8.28 1.92
CA ASP A 16 -7.82 -9.68 1.58
C ASP A 16 -8.05 -9.87 0.07
N ASP A 17 -6.95 -9.92 -0.67
CA ASP A 17 -6.94 -10.15 -2.12
C ASP A 17 -6.88 -11.64 -2.49
N THR A 18 -7.13 -12.54 -1.54
CA THR A 18 -7.09 -13.99 -1.78
C THR A 18 -8.37 -14.48 -2.45
N ILE A 19 -8.25 -14.98 -3.67
CA ILE A 19 -9.35 -15.59 -4.43
C ILE A 19 -8.95 -17.02 -4.78
N ASN A 20 -9.80 -17.99 -4.39
CA ASN A 20 -9.54 -19.43 -4.60
C ASN A 20 -8.19 -19.89 -4.01
N GLY A 21 -7.80 -19.35 -2.88
CA GLY A 21 -6.55 -19.71 -2.18
C GLY A 21 -5.28 -19.10 -2.79
N ARG A 22 -5.40 -18.16 -3.73
CA ARG A 22 -4.25 -17.49 -4.35
C ARG A 22 -4.43 -15.96 -4.31
N PRO A 23 -3.36 -15.19 -4.03
CA PRO A 23 -3.41 -13.74 -4.10
C PRO A 23 -3.74 -13.26 -5.52
N LEU A 24 -4.80 -12.46 -5.65
CA LEU A 24 -5.26 -11.94 -6.95
C LEU A 24 -4.18 -11.17 -7.69
N VAL A 25 -3.38 -10.38 -6.94
CA VAL A 25 -2.26 -9.62 -7.49
C VAL A 25 -1.28 -10.52 -8.24
N LEU A 26 -0.89 -11.64 -7.62
CA LEU A 26 0.09 -12.57 -8.22
C LEU A 26 -0.52 -13.35 -9.38
N GLN A 27 -1.79 -13.76 -9.28
CA GLN A 27 -2.49 -14.36 -10.40
C GLN A 27 -2.58 -13.41 -11.59
N SER A 28 -2.95 -12.14 -11.34
CA SER A 28 -3.06 -11.14 -12.40
C SER A 28 -1.73 -10.82 -13.07
N PHE A 29 -0.61 -10.85 -12.33
CA PHE A 29 0.72 -10.77 -12.92
C PHE A 29 1.02 -11.97 -13.81
N GLU A 30 0.83 -13.18 -13.29
CA GLU A 30 1.09 -14.43 -14.02
C GLU A 30 0.28 -14.50 -15.32
N ASP A 31 -1.02 -14.23 -15.24
CA ASP A 31 -1.92 -14.24 -16.40
C ASP A 31 -1.53 -13.19 -17.44
N SER A 32 -1.17 -11.98 -17.00
CA SER A 32 -0.75 -10.90 -17.91
C SER A 32 0.56 -11.26 -18.61
N LEU A 33 1.56 -11.75 -17.88
CA LEU A 33 2.84 -12.16 -18.46
C LEU A 33 2.70 -13.34 -19.40
N ASN A 34 1.87 -14.35 -19.04
CA ASN A 34 1.58 -15.49 -19.91
C ASN A 34 0.90 -15.07 -21.21
N ALA A 35 0.04 -14.04 -21.19
CA ALA A 35 -0.55 -13.47 -22.42
C ALA A 35 0.49 -12.85 -23.36
N ALA A 36 1.66 -12.47 -22.84
CA ALA A 36 2.82 -12.04 -23.64
C ALA A 36 3.85 -13.16 -23.87
N HIS A 37 3.51 -14.42 -23.57
CA HIS A 37 4.40 -15.58 -23.64
C HIS A 37 5.67 -15.47 -22.76
N VAL A 38 5.59 -14.74 -21.64
CA VAL A 38 6.67 -14.59 -20.68
C VAL A 38 6.31 -15.37 -19.41
N THR A 39 7.13 -16.36 -19.09
CA THR A 39 6.98 -17.17 -17.87
C THR A 39 7.95 -16.67 -16.80
N VAL A 40 7.44 -16.39 -15.61
CA VAL A 40 8.21 -15.91 -14.47
C VAL A 40 7.96 -16.82 -13.27
N PRO A 41 9.01 -17.27 -12.54
CA PRO A 41 8.85 -18.07 -11.34
C PRO A 41 8.04 -17.36 -10.26
N TRP A 42 7.28 -18.13 -9.48
CA TRP A 42 6.39 -17.60 -8.44
C TRP A 42 7.11 -16.76 -7.38
N ASP A 43 8.27 -17.18 -6.93
CA ASP A 43 9.09 -16.47 -5.95
C ASP A 43 9.56 -15.11 -6.49
N VAL A 44 9.89 -15.04 -7.78
CA VAL A 44 10.24 -13.78 -8.46
C VAL A 44 9.04 -12.85 -8.55
N LEU A 45 7.85 -13.37 -8.89
CA LEU A 45 6.60 -12.58 -8.88
C LEU A 45 6.26 -12.07 -7.48
N ASN A 46 6.38 -12.95 -6.48
CA ASN A 46 6.10 -12.59 -5.09
C ASN A 46 7.02 -11.49 -4.55
N ALA A 47 8.28 -11.47 -4.98
CA ALA A 47 9.24 -10.42 -4.63
C ALA A 47 8.89 -9.03 -5.23
N GLN A 48 7.93 -8.96 -6.17
CA GLN A 48 7.47 -7.69 -6.75
C GLN A 48 6.27 -7.07 -6.00
N ARG A 49 5.75 -7.73 -4.97
CA ARG A 49 4.65 -7.15 -4.18
C ARG A 49 5.06 -5.81 -3.56
N GLY A 50 4.09 -4.91 -3.45
CA GLY A 50 4.30 -3.56 -2.92
C GLY A 50 4.88 -2.55 -3.90
N LYS A 51 5.51 -2.99 -5.02
CA LYS A 51 6.11 -2.10 -6.04
C LYS A 51 5.08 -1.55 -7.02
N ASP A 52 5.46 -0.48 -7.73
CA ASP A 52 4.70 0.06 -8.86
C ASP A 52 4.55 -0.97 -9.98
N LYS A 53 3.36 -1.07 -10.57
CA LYS A 53 3.03 -2.15 -11.51
C LYS A 53 3.65 -1.95 -12.88
N MET A 54 3.77 -0.72 -13.35
CA MET A 54 4.45 -0.42 -14.61
C MET A 54 5.94 -0.79 -14.52
N GLU A 55 6.58 -0.41 -13.41
CA GLU A 55 7.99 -0.76 -13.16
C GLU A 55 8.19 -2.28 -13.08
N VAL A 56 7.27 -2.99 -12.42
CA VAL A 56 7.32 -4.45 -12.36
C VAL A 56 7.23 -5.08 -13.74
N PHE A 57 6.28 -4.66 -14.59
CA PHE A 57 6.17 -5.19 -15.94
C PHE A 57 7.43 -4.89 -16.77
N ARG A 58 7.96 -3.67 -16.74
CA ARG A 58 9.22 -3.34 -17.40
C ARG A 58 10.36 -4.26 -16.98
N THR A 59 10.53 -4.41 -15.68
CA THR A 59 11.60 -5.25 -15.11
C THR A 59 11.47 -6.72 -15.54
N LEU A 60 10.27 -7.28 -15.44
CA LEU A 60 10.03 -8.69 -15.76
C LEU A 60 10.09 -8.97 -17.27
N LEU A 61 9.58 -8.06 -18.10
CA LEU A 61 9.67 -8.17 -19.55
C LEU A 61 11.11 -8.07 -20.06
N ALA A 62 11.92 -7.20 -19.44
CA ALA A 62 13.34 -7.10 -19.79
C ALA A 62 14.13 -8.34 -19.36
N SER A 63 13.94 -8.81 -18.11
CA SER A 63 14.74 -9.88 -17.53
C SER A 63 14.31 -11.29 -17.96
N HIS A 64 13.03 -11.52 -18.23
CA HIS A 64 12.48 -12.84 -18.56
C HIS A 64 11.92 -12.92 -19.99
N GLY A 65 11.50 -11.78 -20.56
CA GLY A 65 11.01 -11.69 -21.94
C GLY A 65 12.07 -11.25 -22.96
N GLY A 66 13.21 -10.74 -22.51
CA GLY A 66 14.27 -10.23 -23.37
C GLY A 66 13.88 -8.99 -24.16
N LEU A 67 12.81 -8.28 -23.78
CA LEU A 67 12.32 -7.10 -24.49
C LEU A 67 13.13 -5.85 -24.13
N GLN A 68 13.26 -4.93 -25.09
CA GLN A 68 13.96 -3.66 -24.94
C GLN A 68 13.29 -2.55 -25.78
N GLY A 69 13.61 -1.29 -25.46
CA GLY A 69 13.16 -0.11 -26.21
C GLY A 69 11.64 -0.03 -26.34
N ASP A 70 11.15 0.42 -27.50
CA ASP A 70 9.73 0.65 -27.74
C ASP A 70 8.87 -0.62 -27.58
N ALA A 71 9.41 -1.78 -27.94
CA ALA A 71 8.69 -3.06 -27.77
C ALA A 71 8.45 -3.40 -26.30
N LEU A 72 9.39 -3.09 -25.40
CA LEU A 72 9.25 -3.23 -23.96
C LEU A 72 8.14 -2.30 -23.46
N GLU A 73 8.20 -1.01 -23.78
CA GLU A 73 7.23 -0.01 -23.29
C GLU A 73 5.81 -0.31 -23.74
N GLN A 74 5.62 -0.61 -25.03
CA GLN A 74 4.31 -0.95 -25.58
C GLN A 74 3.75 -2.24 -24.98
N THR A 75 4.61 -3.23 -24.72
CA THR A 75 4.16 -4.48 -24.10
C THR A 75 3.84 -4.26 -22.63
N ALA A 76 4.68 -3.54 -21.88
CA ALA A 76 4.43 -3.21 -20.48
C ALA A 76 3.09 -2.46 -20.30
N GLN A 77 2.80 -1.49 -21.16
CA GLN A 77 1.53 -0.76 -21.15
C GLN A 77 0.32 -1.70 -21.37
N ARG A 78 0.37 -2.57 -22.37
CA ARG A 78 -0.71 -3.55 -22.62
C ARG A 78 -0.90 -4.53 -21.45
N LEU A 79 0.19 -4.97 -20.82
CA LEU A 79 0.10 -5.86 -19.66
C LEU A 79 -0.46 -5.14 -18.44
N LEU A 80 -0.14 -3.88 -18.24
CA LEU A 80 -0.74 -3.06 -17.18
C LEU A 80 -2.26 -2.91 -17.39
N GLU A 81 -2.71 -2.64 -18.61
CA GLU A 81 -4.13 -2.57 -18.95
C GLU A 81 -4.84 -3.90 -18.71
N HIS A 82 -4.23 -5.02 -19.12
CA HIS A 82 -4.78 -6.36 -18.88
C HIS A 82 -4.86 -6.68 -17.38
N PHE A 83 -3.81 -6.41 -16.62
CA PHE A 83 -3.73 -6.55 -15.17
C PHE A 83 -4.81 -5.72 -14.48
N THR A 84 -4.92 -4.44 -14.84
CA THR A 84 -5.92 -3.51 -14.31
C THR A 84 -7.34 -4.01 -14.55
N ALA A 85 -7.64 -4.45 -15.77
CA ALA A 85 -8.95 -4.99 -16.12
C ALA A 85 -9.28 -6.28 -15.34
N GLN A 86 -8.29 -7.12 -15.04
CA GLN A 86 -8.49 -8.31 -14.20
C GLN A 86 -8.83 -7.93 -12.76
N LEU A 87 -8.10 -6.97 -12.18
CA LEU A 87 -8.38 -6.50 -10.82
C LEU A 87 -9.77 -5.89 -10.72
N LEU A 88 -10.14 -5.00 -11.64
CA LEU A 88 -11.46 -4.35 -11.66
C LEU A 88 -12.61 -5.36 -11.75
N ARG A 89 -12.50 -6.38 -12.61
CA ARG A 89 -13.51 -7.45 -12.71
C ARG A 89 -13.69 -8.28 -11.44
N ASN A 90 -12.71 -8.25 -10.54
CA ASN A 90 -12.73 -9.05 -9.31
C ASN A 90 -12.94 -8.21 -8.05
N VAL A 91 -13.15 -6.89 -8.14
CA VAL A 91 -13.32 -6.00 -6.96
C VAL A 91 -14.42 -6.51 -6.03
N GLU A 92 -15.57 -6.93 -6.56
CA GLU A 92 -16.70 -7.44 -5.77
C GLU A 92 -16.42 -8.78 -5.05
N ARG A 93 -15.34 -9.47 -5.42
CA ARG A 93 -14.91 -10.73 -4.80
C ARG A 93 -13.88 -10.53 -3.69
N LEU A 94 -13.32 -9.33 -3.60
CA LEU A 94 -12.38 -8.97 -2.54
C LEU A 94 -13.11 -8.89 -1.21
N ARG A 95 -12.37 -9.07 -0.15
CA ARG A 95 -12.87 -8.96 1.23
C ARG A 95 -12.06 -7.94 1.98
N GLU A 96 -12.69 -7.33 2.97
CA GLU A 96 -11.95 -6.52 3.93
C GLU A 96 -11.03 -7.44 4.77
N MET A 97 -9.80 -7.00 5.01
CA MET A 97 -8.95 -7.65 5.99
C MET A 97 -9.61 -7.50 7.38
N PRO A 98 -9.75 -8.58 8.16
CA PRO A 98 -10.35 -8.50 9.47
C PRO A 98 -9.76 -7.38 10.32
N GLY A 99 -10.61 -6.48 10.80
CA GLY A 99 -10.21 -5.35 11.65
C GLY A 99 -9.86 -4.05 10.92
N ALA A 100 -9.76 -4.02 9.58
CA ALA A 100 -9.35 -2.80 8.85
C ALA A 100 -10.33 -1.63 9.08
N THR A 101 -11.63 -1.83 8.85
CA THR A 101 -12.64 -0.79 9.14
C THR A 101 -12.67 -0.40 10.63
N ALA A 102 -12.43 -1.35 11.55
CA ALA A 102 -12.35 -1.04 12.97
C ALA A 102 -11.14 -0.17 13.31
N ALA A 103 -9.97 -0.46 12.71
CA ALA A 103 -8.77 0.35 12.86
C ALA A 103 -8.97 1.78 12.29
N PHE A 104 -9.62 1.90 11.13
CA PHE A 104 -9.95 3.22 10.55
C PHE A 104 -10.88 4.01 11.49
N ARG A 105 -11.97 3.42 11.97
CA ARG A 105 -12.89 4.08 12.92
C ARG A 105 -12.19 4.52 14.20
N PHE A 106 -11.35 3.65 14.74
CA PHE A 106 -10.56 3.93 15.92
C PHE A 106 -9.67 5.17 15.76
N LEU A 107 -8.98 5.29 14.64
CA LEU A 107 -8.13 6.43 14.32
C LEU A 107 -8.94 7.68 13.98
N LYS A 108 -10.02 7.55 13.21
CA LYS A 108 -10.92 8.68 12.88
C LYS A 108 -11.54 9.31 14.11
N GLN A 109 -11.96 8.53 15.11
CA GLN A 109 -12.47 9.03 16.39
C GLN A 109 -11.44 9.88 17.17
N ARG A 110 -10.18 9.80 16.78
CA ARG A 110 -9.04 10.57 17.36
C ARG A 110 -8.55 11.69 16.46
N GLY A 111 -9.30 11.99 15.40
CA GLY A 111 -8.98 13.07 14.48
C GLY A 111 -7.84 12.76 13.51
N VAL A 112 -7.44 11.49 13.37
CA VAL A 112 -6.39 11.08 12.44
C VAL A 112 -6.91 11.14 11.00
N PHE A 113 -6.17 11.78 10.11
CA PHE A 113 -6.41 11.74 8.67
C PHE A 113 -5.98 10.38 8.11
N ILE A 114 -6.87 9.69 7.40
CA ILE A 114 -6.60 8.36 6.88
C ILE A 114 -6.43 8.39 5.37
N ALA A 115 -5.28 7.92 4.91
CA ALA A 115 -4.96 7.75 3.51
C ALA A 115 -4.72 6.27 3.16
N LEU A 116 -5.11 5.89 1.95
CA LEU A 116 -4.72 4.63 1.32
C LEU A 116 -3.67 4.92 0.24
N GLY A 117 -2.55 4.21 0.28
CA GLY A 117 -1.51 4.26 -0.72
C GLY A 117 -1.24 2.85 -1.26
N SER A 118 -1.28 2.66 -2.56
CA SER A 118 -1.16 1.34 -3.16
C SER A 118 -0.19 1.31 -4.34
N GLY A 119 0.36 0.14 -4.61
CA GLY A 119 1.04 -0.13 -5.88
C GLY A 119 0.05 -0.49 -7.01
N PHE A 120 -1.26 -0.48 -6.78
CA PHE A 120 -2.28 -0.63 -7.84
C PHE A 120 -2.43 0.65 -8.65
N PRO A 121 -2.92 0.57 -9.89
CA PRO A 121 -3.41 1.75 -10.61
C PRO A 121 -4.48 2.50 -9.81
N LEU A 122 -4.55 3.83 -9.99
CA LEU A 122 -5.44 4.68 -9.19
C LEU A 122 -6.92 4.25 -9.28
N GLU A 123 -7.39 3.91 -10.47
CA GLU A 123 -8.77 3.46 -10.68
C GLU A 123 -9.11 2.18 -9.89
N VAL A 124 -8.18 1.23 -9.79
CA VAL A 124 -8.34 0.01 -8.98
C VAL A 124 -8.40 0.36 -7.50
N THR A 125 -7.49 1.21 -7.04
CA THR A 125 -7.41 1.65 -5.64
C THR A 125 -8.72 2.33 -5.22
N GLN A 126 -9.24 3.23 -6.08
CA GLN A 126 -10.51 3.93 -5.87
C GLN A 126 -11.71 2.98 -5.91
N ALA A 127 -11.74 2.05 -6.88
CA ALA A 127 -12.81 1.06 -6.99
C ALA A 127 -12.91 0.17 -5.74
N ILE A 128 -11.77 -0.29 -5.22
CA ILE A 128 -11.72 -1.10 -3.99
C ILE A 128 -12.18 -0.29 -2.78
N ALA A 129 -11.67 0.93 -2.58
CA ALA A 129 -12.07 1.80 -1.48
C ALA A 129 -13.56 2.16 -1.53
N GLY A 130 -14.10 2.34 -2.75
CA GLY A 130 -15.54 2.56 -2.99
C GLY A 130 -16.38 1.32 -2.71
N HIS A 131 -15.93 0.14 -3.11
CA HIS A 131 -16.61 -1.15 -2.87
C HIS A 131 -16.84 -1.40 -1.37
N PHE A 132 -15.84 -1.14 -0.53
CA PHE A 132 -15.98 -1.25 0.93
C PHE A 132 -16.67 -0.05 1.57
N GLY A 133 -17.05 0.96 0.80
CA GLY A 133 -17.70 2.16 1.31
C GLY A 133 -16.80 3.05 2.16
N TRP A 134 -15.49 2.85 2.16
CA TRP A 134 -14.57 3.59 3.02
C TRP A 134 -14.49 5.08 2.68
N THR A 135 -14.48 5.42 1.39
CA THR A 135 -14.48 6.82 0.93
C THR A 135 -15.85 7.46 1.09
N THR A 136 -16.93 6.74 0.76
CA THR A 136 -18.30 7.27 0.83
C THR A 136 -18.80 7.47 2.27
N SER A 137 -18.26 6.71 3.23
CA SER A 137 -18.56 6.87 4.65
C SER A 137 -17.67 7.89 5.38
N GLY A 138 -16.66 8.46 4.69
CA GLY A 138 -15.69 9.38 5.28
C GLY A 138 -14.69 8.72 6.23
N LEU A 139 -14.55 7.39 6.18
CA LEU A 139 -13.53 6.68 6.96
C LEU A 139 -12.13 6.88 6.36
N VAL A 140 -12.03 6.91 5.03
CA VAL A 140 -10.80 7.19 4.29
C VAL A 140 -10.94 8.57 3.65
N ASP A 141 -9.99 9.44 3.93
CA ASP A 141 -9.99 10.84 3.47
C ASP A 141 -9.30 11.00 2.12
N TYR A 142 -8.31 10.16 1.83
CA TYR A 142 -7.49 10.28 0.62
C TYR A 142 -7.06 8.91 0.09
N VAL A 143 -7.01 8.80 -1.23
CA VAL A 143 -6.58 7.58 -1.94
C VAL A 143 -5.56 7.95 -2.99
N THR A 144 -4.42 7.26 -3.00
CA THR A 144 -3.33 7.51 -3.96
C THR A 144 -2.65 6.21 -4.39
N CYS A 145 -1.80 6.32 -5.40
CA CYS A 145 -0.93 5.24 -5.87
C CYS A 145 0.41 5.82 -6.35
N GLY A 146 1.37 4.96 -6.65
CA GLY A 146 2.69 5.38 -7.10
C GLY A 146 2.63 6.29 -8.33
N GLU A 147 1.85 5.90 -9.36
CA GLU A 147 1.68 6.69 -10.58
C GLU A 147 1.11 8.09 -10.29
N ALA A 148 0.02 8.18 -9.55
CA ALA A 148 -0.63 9.45 -9.22
C ALA A 148 0.23 10.34 -8.31
N ALA A 149 1.09 9.74 -7.49
CA ALA A 149 2.00 10.46 -6.61
C ALA A 149 3.28 10.95 -7.31
N GLY A 150 3.66 10.31 -8.42
CA GLY A 150 4.89 10.57 -9.18
C GLY A 150 5.95 9.47 -9.05
N ALA A 151 5.93 8.68 -7.97
CA ALA A 151 6.70 7.45 -7.82
C ALA A 151 6.08 6.54 -6.76
N GLY A 152 6.35 5.23 -6.88
CA GLY A 152 5.96 4.21 -5.90
C GLY A 152 7.01 4.01 -4.80
N ARG A 153 6.72 3.10 -3.89
CA ARG A 153 7.60 2.68 -2.79
C ARG A 153 8.93 2.16 -3.33
N PRO A 154 10.01 2.37 -2.62
CA PRO A 154 10.15 2.95 -1.27
C PRO A 154 10.25 4.47 -1.23
N GLN A 155 9.94 5.16 -2.31
CA GLN A 155 9.99 6.62 -2.40
C GLN A 155 8.87 7.27 -1.55
N PRO A 156 9.07 8.46 -0.97
CA PRO A 156 8.13 9.08 -0.04
C PRO A 156 6.93 9.75 -0.70
N HIS A 157 6.80 9.66 -2.02
CA HIS A 157 5.85 10.43 -2.83
C HIS A 157 4.39 10.24 -2.37
N MET A 158 3.93 9.00 -2.15
CA MET A 158 2.56 8.75 -1.71
C MET A 158 2.30 9.31 -0.32
N LEU A 159 3.27 9.18 0.58
CA LEU A 159 3.19 9.72 1.94
C LEU A 159 3.12 11.25 1.91
N HIS A 160 3.97 11.92 1.13
CA HIS A 160 3.95 13.38 1.01
C HIS A 160 2.67 13.89 0.34
N ARG A 161 2.13 13.20 -0.67
CA ARG A 161 0.81 13.52 -1.24
C ARG A 161 -0.31 13.41 -0.22
N ALA A 162 -0.27 12.40 0.64
CA ALA A 162 -1.23 12.27 1.74
C ALA A 162 -1.10 13.42 2.76
N LEU A 163 0.12 13.85 3.08
CA LEU A 163 0.38 15.00 3.96
C LEU A 163 -0.13 16.32 3.35
N GLN A 164 0.06 16.51 2.04
CA GLN A 164 -0.49 17.66 1.31
C GLN A 164 -2.03 17.64 1.32
N ALA A 165 -2.64 16.48 1.07
CA ALA A 165 -4.10 16.32 1.10
C ALA A 165 -4.69 16.57 2.49
N ALA A 166 -3.94 16.23 3.54
CA ALA A 166 -4.32 16.50 4.93
C ALA A 166 -4.10 17.98 5.37
N GLY A 167 -3.51 18.80 4.51
CA GLY A 167 -3.13 20.17 4.87
C GLY A 167 -1.97 20.27 5.87
N LEU A 168 -1.22 19.17 6.07
CA LEU A 168 -0.05 19.11 6.96
C LEU A 168 1.22 19.57 6.25
N LEU A 169 1.23 19.56 4.93
CA LEU A 169 2.26 20.15 4.09
C LEU A 169 1.62 21.09 3.05
N PRO A 170 2.30 22.21 2.71
CA PRO A 170 1.89 23.04 1.58
C PRO A 170 1.83 22.25 0.27
N PRO A 171 0.90 22.57 -0.65
CA PRO A 171 0.78 21.87 -1.95
C PRO A 171 2.04 21.92 -2.81
N GLU A 172 2.85 22.98 -2.65
CA GLU A 172 4.11 23.19 -3.36
C GLU A 172 5.31 22.48 -2.76
N SER A 173 5.17 21.84 -1.60
CA SER A 173 6.25 21.10 -0.97
C SER A 173 6.76 19.97 -1.86
N PRO A 174 8.07 19.74 -1.95
CA PRO A 174 8.60 18.63 -2.73
C PRO A 174 8.11 17.30 -2.17
N VAL A 175 7.82 16.35 -3.06
CA VAL A 175 7.31 15.02 -2.69
C VAL A 175 8.38 13.92 -2.78
N ASP A 176 9.51 14.21 -3.40
CA ASP A 176 10.58 13.29 -3.76
C ASP A 176 11.74 13.24 -2.76
N GLN A 177 11.69 14.05 -1.71
CA GLN A 177 12.75 14.13 -0.70
C GLN A 177 12.20 14.27 0.71
N VAL A 178 12.96 13.83 1.70
CA VAL A 178 12.64 14.02 3.12
C VAL A 178 12.75 15.51 3.47
N LEU A 179 11.75 16.03 4.17
CA LEU A 179 11.70 17.43 4.62
C LEU A 179 12.27 17.52 6.03
N PRO A 180 13.44 18.15 6.22
CA PRO A 180 14.16 18.09 7.51
C PRO A 180 13.42 18.77 8.66
N ASP A 181 12.57 19.75 8.36
CA ASP A 181 11.80 20.50 9.37
C ASP A 181 10.41 19.92 9.65
N PHE A 182 10.04 18.80 8.99
CA PHE A 182 8.75 18.15 9.22
C PHE A 182 8.86 17.02 10.25
N ALA A 183 7.96 17.01 11.23
CA ALA A 183 7.92 16.01 12.28
C ALA A 183 7.20 14.72 11.81
N TYR A 184 7.94 13.81 11.20
CA TYR A 184 7.38 12.54 10.69
C TYR A 184 6.95 11.55 11.77
N ASP A 185 7.37 11.75 13.03
CA ASP A 185 6.95 10.91 14.17
C ASP A 185 5.45 11.01 14.53
N GLN A 186 4.73 11.99 13.95
CA GLN A 186 3.27 12.08 13.97
C GLN A 186 2.58 11.35 12.81
N VAL A 187 3.34 10.72 11.92
CA VAL A 187 2.83 9.97 10.76
C VAL A 187 2.95 8.48 11.02
N LEU A 188 1.86 7.76 10.83
CA LEU A 188 1.80 6.31 10.90
C LEU A 188 1.81 5.72 9.48
N LYS A 189 2.74 4.82 9.20
CA LYS A 189 2.74 3.98 8.00
C LYS A 189 2.42 2.54 8.39
N VAL A 190 1.49 1.90 7.65
CA VAL A 190 1.12 0.49 7.87
C VAL A 190 1.15 -0.27 6.55
N GLY A 191 1.79 -1.43 6.51
CA GLY A 191 1.83 -2.27 5.32
C GLY A 191 2.39 -3.68 5.57
N ASP A 192 2.28 -4.58 4.59
CA ASP A 192 2.66 -5.99 4.70
C ASP A 192 3.96 -6.35 3.97
N THR A 193 4.65 -5.37 3.39
CA THR A 193 5.86 -5.60 2.60
C THR A 193 7.06 -4.80 3.10
N VAL A 194 8.28 -5.29 2.79
CA VAL A 194 9.52 -4.53 3.06
C VAL A 194 9.54 -3.17 2.34
N GLN A 195 8.78 -3.02 1.23
CA GLN A 195 8.66 -1.76 0.51
C GLN A 195 7.84 -0.75 1.33
N ASP A 196 6.80 -1.20 2.04
CA ASP A 196 6.02 -0.37 2.97
C ASP A 196 6.88 0.08 4.14
N VAL A 197 7.64 -0.87 4.71
CA VAL A 197 8.55 -0.57 5.82
C VAL A 197 9.57 0.47 5.38
N ALA A 198 10.20 0.28 4.21
CA ALA A 198 11.19 1.23 3.70
C ALA A 198 10.57 2.63 3.43
N GLU A 199 9.35 2.72 2.86
CA GLU A 199 8.66 4.00 2.63
C GLU A 199 8.51 4.80 3.92
N GLY A 200 8.09 4.18 5.01
CA GLY A 200 7.90 4.86 6.29
C GLY A 200 9.21 5.13 7.03
N CYS A 201 10.09 4.13 7.12
CA CYS A 201 11.37 4.26 7.83
C CYS A 201 12.30 5.28 7.17
N ASN A 202 12.32 5.37 5.85
CA ASN A 202 13.18 6.31 5.12
C ASN A 202 12.88 7.78 5.43
N VAL A 203 11.65 8.08 5.84
CA VAL A 203 11.27 9.45 6.27
C VAL A 203 11.25 9.62 7.79
N GLY A 204 11.41 8.55 8.56
CA GLY A 204 11.32 8.58 10.03
C GLY A 204 9.88 8.53 10.56
N ALA A 205 8.91 8.06 9.79
CA ALA A 205 7.54 7.82 10.23
C ALA A 205 7.45 6.62 11.17
N LEU A 206 6.47 6.64 12.09
CA LEU A 206 6.12 5.45 12.86
C LEU A 206 5.64 4.37 11.89
N THR A 207 6.44 3.33 11.72
CA THR A 207 6.16 2.29 10.72
C THR A 207 5.80 0.98 11.41
N ILE A 208 4.62 0.46 11.13
CA ILE A 208 4.11 -0.82 11.61
C ILE A 208 3.96 -1.76 10.42
N ALA A 209 4.62 -2.91 10.49
CA ALA A 209 4.40 -3.97 9.53
C ALA A 209 3.29 -4.92 10.01
N VAL A 210 2.53 -5.51 9.08
CA VAL A 210 1.56 -6.57 9.37
C VAL A 210 1.94 -7.84 8.61
N ALA A 211 2.01 -8.97 9.33
CA ALA A 211 2.42 -10.26 8.76
C ALA A 211 1.23 -11.04 8.15
N SER A 212 0.24 -10.32 7.66
CA SER A 212 -0.96 -10.89 7.00
C SER A 212 -0.77 -11.17 5.51
N GLY A 213 0.35 -10.72 4.93
CA GLY A 213 0.68 -10.93 3.51
C GLY A 213 1.53 -12.18 3.28
N THR A 214 2.27 -12.17 2.18
CA THR A 214 3.11 -13.30 1.76
C THR A 214 4.55 -13.22 2.29
N GLN A 215 4.95 -12.09 2.87
CA GLN A 215 6.27 -11.93 3.49
C GLN A 215 6.22 -12.39 4.95
N THR A 216 7.28 -13.08 5.38
CA THR A 216 7.33 -13.62 6.76
C THR A 216 7.54 -12.50 7.78
N ALA A 217 7.07 -12.71 9.02
CA ALA A 217 7.32 -11.76 10.10
C ALA A 217 8.83 -11.49 10.27
N LYS A 218 9.68 -12.51 10.16
CA LYS A 218 11.14 -12.37 10.22
C LYS A 218 11.67 -11.42 9.13
N THR A 219 11.22 -11.59 7.89
CA THR A 219 11.63 -10.71 6.77
C THR A 219 11.21 -9.25 7.03
N LEU A 220 10.02 -9.05 7.59
CA LEU A 220 9.53 -7.72 7.95
C LEU A 220 10.31 -7.12 9.14
N GLU A 221 10.64 -7.92 10.16
CA GLU A 221 11.46 -7.49 11.30
C GLU A 221 12.86 -7.03 10.87
N GLU A 222 13.48 -7.77 9.94
CA GLU A 222 14.80 -7.44 9.37
C GLU A 222 14.78 -6.09 8.60
N ALA A 223 13.62 -5.65 8.12
CA ALA A 223 13.46 -4.33 7.48
C ALA A 223 13.40 -3.17 8.48
N GLY A 224 13.25 -3.44 9.78
CA GLY A 224 13.37 -2.47 10.86
C GLY A 224 12.13 -1.60 11.14
N PRO A 225 10.89 -2.09 11.04
CA PRO A 225 9.71 -1.36 11.50
C PRO A 225 9.71 -1.21 13.03
N ALA A 226 8.90 -0.31 13.58
CA ALA A 226 8.71 -0.17 15.02
C ALA A 226 8.07 -1.43 15.65
N ALA A 227 7.22 -2.13 14.90
CA ALA A 227 6.68 -3.43 15.27
C ALA A 227 6.22 -4.22 14.04
N VAL A 228 6.15 -5.55 14.20
CA VAL A 228 5.46 -6.46 13.27
C VAL A 228 4.26 -7.04 14.01
N LEU A 229 3.06 -6.77 13.53
CA LEU A 229 1.80 -7.29 14.09
C LEU A 229 1.29 -8.45 13.24
N PRO A 230 0.51 -9.39 13.80
CA PRO A 230 -0.11 -10.45 13.01
C PRO A 230 -1.02 -9.91 11.90
N SER A 231 -1.80 -8.87 12.20
CA SER A 231 -2.70 -8.20 11.25
C SER A 231 -3.00 -6.77 11.68
N VAL A 232 -3.73 -6.03 10.83
CA VAL A 232 -4.19 -4.67 11.14
C VAL A 232 -5.19 -4.62 12.31
N ALA A 233 -5.78 -5.76 12.68
CA ALA A 233 -6.73 -5.84 13.80
C ALA A 233 -6.08 -5.49 15.14
N GLU A 234 -4.80 -5.81 15.34
CA GLU A 234 -4.06 -5.55 16.57
C GLU A 234 -3.52 -4.11 16.66
N LEU A 235 -3.59 -3.35 15.57
CA LEU A 235 -3.04 -2.00 15.51
C LEU A 235 -3.63 -1.04 16.55
N PRO A 236 -4.95 -0.98 16.80
CA PRO A 236 -5.53 -0.10 17.81
C PRO A 236 -4.96 -0.34 19.22
N ASP A 237 -4.91 -1.59 19.65
CA ASP A 237 -4.44 -1.97 20.98
C ASP A 237 -2.94 -1.71 21.13
N TRP A 238 -2.17 -1.99 20.07
CA TRP A 238 -0.75 -1.70 20.05
C TRP A 238 -0.46 -0.20 20.21
N LEU A 239 -1.18 0.65 19.47
CA LEU A 239 -1.00 2.12 19.53
C LEU A 239 -1.36 2.68 20.93
N VAL A 240 -2.40 2.17 21.56
CA VAL A 240 -2.77 2.56 22.95
C VAL A 240 -1.70 2.12 23.94
N THR A 241 -1.28 0.86 23.86
CA THR A 241 -0.30 0.27 24.79
C THR A 241 1.04 0.98 24.75
N HIS A 242 1.45 1.49 23.58
CA HIS A 242 2.71 2.19 23.41
C HIS A 242 2.59 3.73 23.49
N GLY A 243 1.40 4.24 23.84
CA GLY A 243 1.19 5.66 24.12
C GLY A 243 1.15 6.58 22.90
N TYR A 244 0.96 6.03 21.69
CA TYR A 244 0.83 6.81 20.45
C TYR A 244 -0.55 7.47 20.30
N VAL A 245 -1.55 6.91 20.93
CA VAL A 245 -2.92 7.46 20.98
C VAL A 245 -3.50 7.26 22.38
N ALA A 246 -4.41 8.16 22.77
CA ALA A 246 -5.10 8.02 24.04
C ALA A 246 -6.04 6.79 24.05
N PRO A 247 -6.20 6.12 25.21
CA PRO A 247 -7.28 5.13 25.39
C PRO A 247 -8.63 5.73 25.03
N GLN A 248 -9.59 4.89 24.61
CA GLN A 248 -10.94 5.37 24.40
C GLN A 248 -11.51 5.83 25.76
N PRO A 249 -12.12 7.03 25.86
CA PRO A 249 -12.80 7.39 27.09
C PRO A 249 -13.87 6.34 27.42
N ALA A 250 -13.94 5.95 28.67
CA ALA A 250 -14.99 5.01 29.13
C ALA A 250 -16.36 5.60 28.76
N ALA A 251 -17.22 4.80 28.13
CA ALA A 251 -18.56 5.17 27.70
C ALA A 251 -19.46 5.46 28.90
#